data_ab8500a04e6a9d5dd65c2033a496e26b
#
_entry.id   ab8500a04e6a9d5dd65c2033a496e26b
#
_cell.length_a   1.000
_cell.length_b   1.000
_cell.length_c   1.000
_cell.angle_alpha   90.00
_cell.angle_beta   90.00
_cell.angle_gamma   90.00
#
_symmetry.space_group_name_H-M   'P 1'
#
loop_
_entity.id
_entity.type
_entity.pdbx_description
1 polymer ?
#
loop_
_entity_poly.entity_id
_entity_poly.type
_entity_poly.pdbx_seq_one_letter_code
_entity_poly.pdbx_strand_id
1 'polypeptide(L)'
;MARDTAEKGFQAAIGMNAMKAKMESVKRSKRSKYTPPSQHSHGNPIHRPLKFHERKLLKKHDFMQYPQDNWHEPFCITKYHLEDREDYRRYMRLVGLIRQLQAQLRYLPAESKIRIQITQQLMEKLYNMGLIHEKLGLSEVDKVGVEAFCKRRLPTILRDLKMAGNCKLGADMVHHGHIRVGTTQIRDPAFLVPRGLDDYVTWMPGSKIRQHVDTFNAKRDDYNY
;
A
#
# COMPACT_ATOMS: atom_id res chain seq x y z
N MET A 1 -39.19 -14.06 -27.06
CA MET A 1 -39.65 -13.01 -28.03
C MET A 1 -40.38 -11.82 -27.37
N ALA A 2 -41.19 -11.96 -26.28
CA ALA A 2 -41.88 -10.81 -25.67
C ALA A 2 -41.01 -9.88 -24.79
N ARG A 3 -39.90 -10.35 -24.24
CA ARG A 3 -38.99 -9.54 -23.43
C ARG A 3 -38.08 -8.61 -24.25
N ASP A 4 -37.64 -9.06 -25.42
CA ASP A 4 -36.78 -8.26 -26.32
C ASP A 4 -37.52 -7.08 -26.98
N THR A 5 -38.84 -7.19 -27.16
CA THR A 5 -39.67 -6.09 -27.67
C THR A 5 -39.93 -5.01 -26.63
N ALA A 6 -40.03 -5.37 -25.36
CA ALA A 6 -40.22 -4.42 -24.25
C ALA A 6 -38.93 -3.60 -23.97
N GLU A 7 -37.74 -4.23 -24.03
CA GLU A 7 -36.48 -3.51 -23.88
C GLU A 7 -36.18 -2.56 -25.04
N LYS A 8 -36.49 -2.94 -26.28
CA LYS A 8 -36.37 -2.06 -27.44
C LYS A 8 -37.32 -0.86 -27.38
N GLY A 9 -38.54 -1.06 -26.85
CA GLY A 9 -39.49 0.02 -26.62
C GLY A 9 -39.03 1.00 -25.54
N PHE A 10 -38.43 0.50 -24.46
CA PHE A 10 -37.93 1.33 -23.38
C PHE A 10 -36.64 2.12 -23.77
N GLN A 11 -35.76 1.54 -24.59
CA GLN A 11 -34.59 2.23 -25.12
C GLN A 11 -34.94 3.30 -26.16
N ALA A 12 -36.02 3.12 -26.91
CA ALA A 12 -36.55 4.13 -27.85
C ALA A 12 -37.19 5.32 -27.13
N ALA A 13 -37.88 5.06 -26.03
CA ALA A 13 -38.59 6.10 -25.25
C ALA A 13 -37.57 7.05 -24.50
N ILE A 14 -36.38 6.62 -24.18
CA ILE A 14 -35.37 7.42 -23.45
C ILE A 14 -34.42 8.17 -24.43
N GLY A 15 -34.61 8.06 -25.74
CA GLY A 15 -33.73 8.74 -26.70
C GLY A 15 -32.23 8.27 -26.69
N MET A 16 -31.97 7.13 -26.03
CA MET A 16 -30.58 6.62 -25.89
C MET A 16 -29.92 6.25 -27.22
N ASN A 17 -30.75 5.83 -28.20
CA ASN A 17 -30.21 5.52 -29.56
C ASN A 17 -29.80 6.79 -30.32
N ALA A 18 -30.49 7.90 -30.12
CA ALA A 18 -30.12 9.20 -30.68
C ALA A 18 -28.84 9.77 -29.99
N MET A 19 -28.71 9.56 -28.68
CA MET A 19 -27.50 9.91 -27.93
C MET A 19 -26.28 9.06 -28.33
N LYS A 20 -26.46 7.76 -28.51
CA LYS A 20 -25.40 6.87 -29.02
C LYS A 20 -24.96 7.27 -30.42
N ALA A 21 -25.89 7.54 -31.33
CA ALA A 21 -25.59 8.00 -32.69
C ALA A 21 -24.86 9.35 -32.68
N LYS A 22 -25.27 10.31 -31.82
CA LYS A 22 -24.54 11.58 -31.63
C LYS A 22 -23.13 11.38 -31.05
N MET A 23 -22.96 10.48 -30.08
CA MET A 23 -21.63 10.17 -29.55
C MET A 23 -20.72 9.46 -30.55
N GLU A 24 -21.29 8.59 -31.42
CA GLU A 24 -20.51 7.96 -32.49
C GLU A 24 -20.15 8.94 -33.61
N SER A 25 -21.05 9.86 -33.97
CA SER A 25 -20.73 10.92 -34.96
C SER A 25 -19.66 11.88 -34.46
N VAL A 26 -19.67 12.23 -33.15
CA VAL A 26 -18.61 13.03 -32.51
C VAL A 26 -17.29 12.25 -32.43
N LYS A 27 -17.35 10.94 -32.19
CA LYS A 27 -16.14 10.08 -32.24
C LYS A 27 -15.60 9.94 -33.66
N ARG A 28 -16.47 9.89 -34.68
CA ARG A 28 -16.08 9.85 -36.09
C ARG A 28 -15.50 11.16 -36.56
N SER A 29 -16.07 12.32 -36.19
CA SER A 29 -15.54 13.63 -36.53
C SER A 29 -14.18 13.92 -35.91
N LYS A 30 -13.93 13.40 -34.69
CA LYS A 30 -12.62 13.49 -34.04
C LYS A 30 -11.57 12.55 -34.66
N ARG A 31 -11.98 11.50 -35.39
CA ARG A 31 -11.07 10.61 -36.13
C ARG A 31 -10.60 11.16 -37.46
N SER A 32 -11.38 12.03 -38.11
CA SER A 32 -11.11 12.48 -39.46
C SER A 32 -10.20 13.72 -39.60
N LYS A 33 -9.76 14.32 -38.48
CA LYS A 33 -8.85 15.48 -38.53
C LYS A 33 -7.37 15.17 -38.30
N TYR A 34 -6.97 13.91 -38.63
CA TYR A 34 -5.55 13.58 -38.62
C TYR A 34 -5.03 13.65 -40.07
N THR A 35 -4.56 14.80 -40.46
CA THR A 35 -3.68 14.96 -41.64
C THR A 35 -2.28 14.55 -41.20
N PRO A 36 -1.67 13.50 -41.79
CA PRO A 36 -0.26 13.22 -41.50
C PRO A 36 0.58 14.41 -42.03
N PRO A 37 1.55 14.89 -41.26
CA PRO A 37 2.45 15.93 -41.72
C PRO A 37 3.20 15.42 -42.94
N SER A 38 3.33 16.31 -43.96
CA SER A 38 4.02 16.06 -45.20
C SER A 38 5.43 15.48 -44.98
N GLN A 39 5.79 14.50 -45.79
CA GLN A 39 7.02 13.69 -45.64
C GLN A 39 8.33 14.40 -46.00
N HIS A 40 8.42 15.72 -45.94
CA HIS A 40 9.62 16.48 -46.27
C HIS A 40 10.12 17.34 -45.10
N SER A 41 10.78 16.71 -44.15
CA SER A 41 11.82 17.37 -43.38
C SER A 41 12.89 16.35 -43.01
N HIS A 42 13.99 16.41 -43.73
CA HIS A 42 15.22 15.71 -43.43
C HIS A 42 15.67 16.01 -41.98
N GLY A 43 15.85 15.02 -41.18
CA GLY A 43 16.90 15.07 -40.19
C GLY A 43 16.52 15.11 -38.70
N ASN A 44 15.24 15.07 -38.29
CA ASN A 44 14.93 14.98 -36.88
C ASN A 44 13.93 13.85 -36.55
N PRO A 45 14.38 12.73 -35.98
CA PRO A 45 13.53 11.60 -35.65
C PRO A 45 12.42 11.91 -34.64
N ILE A 46 12.43 13.11 -34.05
CA ILE A 46 11.52 13.56 -33.00
C ILE A 46 10.14 14.03 -33.56
N HIS A 47 10.02 14.27 -34.87
CA HIS A 47 8.81 14.84 -35.47
C HIS A 47 7.82 13.83 -36.07
N ARG A 48 8.08 12.53 -35.97
CA ARG A 48 7.07 11.54 -36.38
C ARG A 48 5.89 11.54 -35.41
N PRO A 49 4.64 11.42 -35.89
CA PRO A 49 3.50 11.24 -35.04
C PRO A 49 3.63 9.90 -34.28
N LEU A 50 3.50 9.97 -32.95
CA LEU A 50 3.58 8.81 -32.09
C LEU A 50 2.47 7.81 -32.41
N LYS A 51 2.80 6.53 -32.49
CA LYS A 51 1.85 5.44 -32.64
C LYS A 51 0.93 5.36 -31.40
N PHE A 52 -0.22 4.70 -31.54
CA PHE A 52 -1.19 4.57 -30.44
C PHE A 52 -0.56 4.03 -29.15
N HIS A 53 0.27 3.00 -29.25
CA HIS A 53 0.94 2.40 -28.08
C HIS A 53 1.98 3.33 -27.47
N GLU A 54 2.72 4.09 -28.26
CA GLU A 54 3.68 5.08 -27.79
C GLU A 54 2.99 6.21 -27.04
N ARG A 55 1.84 6.71 -27.55
CA ARG A 55 1.01 7.70 -26.84
C ARG A 55 0.42 7.18 -25.53
N LYS A 56 0.01 5.92 -25.51
CA LYS A 56 -0.49 5.26 -24.30
C LYS A 56 0.62 5.10 -23.27
N LEU A 57 1.83 4.81 -23.72
CA LEU A 57 3.01 4.69 -22.87
C LEU A 57 3.38 6.05 -22.25
N LEU A 58 3.45 7.12 -23.05
CA LEU A 58 3.70 8.48 -22.58
C LEU A 58 2.69 8.97 -21.54
N LYS A 59 1.43 8.55 -21.62
CA LYS A 59 0.43 8.88 -20.61
C LYS A 59 0.62 8.13 -19.29
N LYS A 60 1.26 6.97 -19.34
CA LYS A 60 1.46 6.10 -18.17
C LYS A 60 2.82 6.30 -17.50
N HIS A 61 3.82 6.68 -18.28
CA HIS A 61 5.19 6.84 -17.82
C HIS A 61 5.66 8.26 -18.11
N ASP A 62 6.07 8.94 -17.08
CA ASP A 62 6.80 10.20 -17.19
C ASP A 62 8.28 9.87 -17.40
N PHE A 63 8.74 9.94 -18.67
CA PHE A 63 10.12 9.63 -19.03
C PHE A 63 11.12 10.68 -18.52
N MET A 64 10.65 11.88 -18.14
CA MET A 64 11.51 12.93 -17.56
C MET A 64 11.80 12.68 -16.08
N GLN A 65 10.83 12.08 -15.39
CA GLN A 65 10.93 11.69 -13.98
C GLN A 65 10.77 10.18 -13.84
N TYR A 66 11.26 9.41 -14.83
CA TYR A 66 11.24 7.95 -14.71
C TYR A 66 12.01 7.57 -13.44
N PRO A 67 11.29 7.23 -12.35
CA PRO A 67 11.97 6.86 -11.13
C PRO A 67 12.69 5.56 -11.42
N GLN A 68 13.99 5.61 -11.44
CA GLN A 68 14.83 4.41 -11.46
C GLN A 68 14.54 3.52 -10.25
N ASP A 69 13.78 4.05 -9.28
CA ASP A 69 13.48 3.49 -7.97
C ASP A 69 12.23 2.61 -7.88
N ASN A 70 11.68 2.16 -8.98
CA ASN A 70 10.61 1.16 -8.94
C ASN A 70 11.04 -0.17 -8.27
N TRP A 71 12.31 -0.36 -8.01
CA TRP A 71 12.81 -1.54 -7.31
C TRP A 71 12.55 -1.50 -5.80
N HIS A 72 12.28 -0.34 -5.22
CA HIS A 72 11.93 -0.20 -3.80
C HIS A 72 10.64 -0.97 -3.44
N GLU A 73 9.65 -0.95 -4.31
CA GLU A 73 8.40 -1.69 -4.10
C GLU A 73 8.64 -3.21 -4.06
N PRO A 74 9.23 -3.85 -5.10
CA PRO A 74 9.50 -5.28 -5.07
C PRO A 74 10.49 -5.67 -3.97
N PHE A 75 11.46 -4.82 -3.64
CA PHE A 75 12.37 -5.04 -2.54
C PHE A 75 11.64 -5.13 -1.19
N CYS A 76 10.75 -4.18 -0.88
CA CYS A 76 9.96 -4.20 0.35
C CYS A 76 9.01 -5.41 0.39
N ILE A 77 8.36 -5.72 -0.73
CA ILE A 77 7.45 -6.87 -0.84
C ILE A 77 8.21 -8.17 -0.55
N THR A 78 9.37 -8.36 -1.15
CA THR A 78 10.17 -9.58 -0.96
C THR A 78 10.76 -9.66 0.44
N LYS A 79 11.35 -8.56 0.94
CA LYS A 79 12.05 -8.52 2.24
C LYS A 79 11.11 -8.76 3.42
N TYR A 80 9.92 -8.15 3.38
CA TYR A 80 8.95 -8.21 4.47
C TYR A 80 7.80 -9.18 4.22
N HIS A 81 7.83 -9.89 3.10
CA HIS A 81 6.80 -10.82 2.66
C HIS A 81 5.40 -10.20 2.75
N LEU A 82 5.19 -9.14 1.96
CA LEU A 82 3.86 -8.57 1.80
C LEU A 82 3.08 -9.46 0.83
N GLU A 83 1.96 -10.00 1.26
CA GLU A 83 1.13 -10.87 0.43
C GLU A 83 0.49 -10.09 -0.71
N ASP A 84 -0.07 -8.94 -0.35
CA ASP A 84 -0.73 -8.06 -1.30
C ASP A 84 0.11 -6.83 -1.65
N ARG A 85 0.18 -6.53 -2.95
CA ARG A 85 0.72 -5.27 -3.44
C ARG A 85 -0.07 -4.05 -2.93
N GLU A 86 -1.34 -4.26 -2.59
CA GLU A 86 -2.19 -3.21 -2.03
C GLU A 86 -1.75 -2.76 -0.65
N ASP A 87 -1.19 -3.64 0.17
CA ASP A 87 -0.65 -3.28 1.49
C ASP A 87 0.48 -2.27 1.35
N TYR A 88 1.40 -2.49 0.38
CA TYR A 88 2.44 -1.53 0.08
C TYR A 88 1.86 -0.16 -0.31
N ARG A 89 0.82 -0.14 -1.15
CA ARG A 89 0.15 1.09 -1.57
C ARG A 89 -0.57 1.79 -0.42
N ARG A 90 -1.17 1.03 0.50
CA ARG A 90 -1.78 1.58 1.73
C ARG A 90 -0.75 2.27 2.58
N TYR A 91 0.41 1.65 2.83
CA TYR A 91 1.50 2.27 3.58
C TYR A 91 2.08 3.49 2.87
N MET A 92 2.23 3.44 1.54
CA MET A 92 2.67 4.59 0.75
C MET A 92 1.71 5.79 0.89
N ARG A 93 0.39 5.54 0.88
CA ARG A 93 -0.62 6.60 1.12
C ARG A 93 -0.49 7.18 2.52
N LEU A 94 -0.33 6.34 3.55
CA LEU A 94 -0.14 6.80 4.93
C LEU A 94 1.11 7.65 5.08
N VAL A 95 2.24 7.22 4.51
CA VAL A 95 3.47 8.01 4.48
C VAL A 95 3.25 9.36 3.78
N GLY A 96 2.53 9.35 2.65
CA GLY A 96 2.16 10.58 1.92
C GLY A 96 1.35 11.55 2.79
N LEU A 97 0.32 11.06 3.50
CA LEU A 97 -0.49 11.88 4.41
C LEU A 97 0.32 12.43 5.58
N ILE A 98 1.21 11.63 6.17
CA ILE A 98 2.10 12.06 7.26
C ILE A 98 3.02 13.19 6.77
N ARG A 99 3.65 13.03 5.59
CA ARG A 99 4.52 14.06 5.00
C ARG A 99 3.75 15.32 4.63
N GLN A 100 2.53 15.18 4.13
CA GLN A 100 1.66 16.32 3.82
C GLN A 100 1.32 17.10 5.08
N LEU A 101 0.94 16.43 6.17
CA LEU A 101 0.68 17.05 7.46
C LEU A 101 1.92 17.76 8.00
N GLN A 102 3.07 17.10 7.94
CA GLN A 102 4.35 17.69 8.34
C GLN A 102 4.68 18.97 7.53
N ALA A 103 4.48 18.94 6.21
CA ALA A 103 4.69 20.11 5.36
C ALA A 103 3.78 21.27 5.79
N GLN A 104 2.49 21.00 6.05
CA GLN A 104 1.57 22.02 6.54
C GLN A 104 2.01 22.60 7.90
N LEU A 105 2.49 21.74 8.81
CA LEU A 105 2.99 22.20 10.11
C LEU A 105 4.24 23.06 10.00
N ARG A 106 5.08 22.85 8.99
CA ARG A 106 6.28 23.68 8.73
C ARG A 106 5.95 25.10 8.28
N TYR A 107 4.82 25.28 7.57
CA TYR A 107 4.38 26.63 7.16
C TYR A 107 3.83 27.46 8.29
N LEU A 108 3.39 26.86 9.39
CA LEU A 108 2.89 27.62 10.54
C LEU A 108 4.05 28.25 11.33
N PRO A 109 3.85 29.43 11.92
CA PRO A 109 4.86 30.06 12.76
C PRO A 109 5.21 29.18 13.96
N ALA A 110 6.48 29.22 14.37
CA ALA A 110 7.00 28.33 15.43
C ALA A 110 6.30 28.51 16.78
N GLU A 111 5.86 29.74 17.06
CA GLU A 111 5.22 30.12 18.34
C GLU A 111 3.73 29.79 18.40
N SER A 112 3.15 29.33 17.30
CA SER A 112 1.72 29.00 17.25
C SER A 112 1.39 27.84 18.21
N LYS A 113 0.46 28.05 19.13
CA LYS A 113 -0.03 27.02 20.07
C LYS A 113 -0.56 25.78 19.31
N ILE A 114 -1.26 26.02 18.18
CA ILE A 114 -1.81 24.96 17.35
C ILE A 114 -0.68 24.09 16.75
N ARG A 115 0.39 24.71 16.24
CA ARG A 115 1.54 23.99 15.72
C ARG A 115 2.17 23.10 16.79
N ILE A 116 2.42 23.64 17.98
CA ILE A 116 3.04 22.91 19.09
C ILE A 116 2.16 21.71 19.46
N GLN A 117 0.86 21.92 19.68
CA GLN A 117 -0.07 20.88 20.10
C GLN A 117 -0.18 19.75 19.06
N ILE A 118 -0.36 20.09 17.77
CA ILE A 118 -0.50 19.07 16.72
C ILE A 118 0.83 18.32 16.51
N THR A 119 1.97 19.03 16.56
CA THR A 119 3.29 18.39 16.47
C THR A 119 3.49 17.39 17.59
N GLN A 120 3.16 17.76 18.83
CA GLN A 120 3.27 16.86 19.97
C GLN A 120 2.37 15.63 19.80
N GLN A 121 1.10 15.81 19.44
CA GLN A 121 0.19 14.69 19.20
C GLN A 121 0.65 13.77 18.06
N LEU A 122 1.19 14.34 16.98
CA LEU A 122 1.74 13.57 15.86
C LEU A 122 2.93 12.74 16.31
N MET A 123 3.88 13.36 17.02
CA MET A 123 5.08 12.68 17.52
C MET A 123 4.74 11.56 18.49
N GLU A 124 3.77 11.77 19.39
CA GLU A 124 3.30 10.75 20.32
C GLU A 124 2.67 9.56 19.59
N LYS A 125 1.80 9.82 18.62
CA LYS A 125 1.18 8.75 17.81
C LYS A 125 2.21 7.93 17.06
N LEU A 126 3.15 8.59 16.35
CA LEU A 126 4.19 7.91 15.60
C LEU A 126 5.13 7.10 16.49
N TYR A 127 5.44 7.64 17.68
CA TYR A 127 6.25 6.96 18.68
C TYR A 127 5.54 5.73 19.25
N ASN A 128 4.29 5.86 19.64
CA ASN A 128 3.48 4.75 20.16
C ASN A 128 3.28 3.64 19.14
N MET A 129 3.15 4.00 17.86
CA MET A 129 3.14 3.01 16.76
C MET A 129 4.51 2.40 16.48
N GLY A 130 5.60 2.95 17.05
CA GLY A 130 6.96 2.46 16.83
C GLY A 130 7.55 2.81 15.48
N LEU A 131 7.03 3.84 14.80
CA LEU A 131 7.51 4.30 13.48
C LEU A 131 8.74 5.20 13.60
N ILE A 132 8.88 5.90 14.72
CA ILE A 132 10.02 6.75 15.06
C ILE A 132 10.67 6.24 16.36
N HIS A 133 11.98 6.40 16.46
CA HIS A 133 12.72 5.97 17.63
C HIS A 133 12.70 7.01 18.76
N GLU A 134 12.77 8.28 18.40
CA GLU A 134 12.89 9.39 19.32
C GLU A 134 11.88 10.49 19.01
N LYS A 135 11.47 11.26 20.03
CA LYS A 135 10.49 12.36 19.92
C LYS A 135 11.20 13.72 19.77
N LEU A 136 12.29 13.79 18.98
CA LEU A 136 13.11 14.99 18.88
C LEU A 136 12.46 16.14 18.13
N GLY A 137 11.61 15.87 17.15
CA GLY A 137 10.95 16.91 16.36
C GLY A 137 10.53 16.46 14.96
N LEU A 138 10.03 17.43 14.18
CA LEU A 138 9.50 17.17 12.83
C LEU A 138 10.53 16.60 11.85
N SER A 139 11.84 16.72 12.13
CA SER A 139 12.90 16.11 11.32
C SER A 139 12.87 14.59 11.32
N GLU A 140 12.43 13.97 12.42
CA GLU A 140 12.31 12.51 12.50
C GLU A 140 11.18 11.98 11.61
N VAL A 141 10.16 12.79 11.36
CA VAL A 141 9.05 12.42 10.47
C VAL A 141 9.51 12.26 9.02
N ASP A 142 10.54 13.01 8.57
CA ASP A 142 11.11 12.87 7.22
C ASP A 142 11.69 11.47 6.98
N LYS A 143 12.20 10.83 8.03
CA LYS A 143 12.79 9.49 7.98
C LYS A 143 11.73 8.38 7.87
N VAL A 144 10.45 8.70 8.16
CA VAL A 144 9.38 7.72 8.11
C VAL A 144 9.08 7.34 6.65
N GLY A 145 9.35 6.09 6.33
CA GLY A 145 9.08 5.49 5.03
C GLY A 145 8.16 4.27 5.15
N VAL A 146 7.87 3.62 4.04
CA VAL A 146 7.07 2.39 4.00
C VAL A 146 7.73 1.28 4.83
N GLU A 147 9.06 1.21 4.83
CA GLU A 147 9.81 0.23 5.63
C GLU A 147 9.50 0.32 7.13
N ALA A 148 9.26 1.53 7.67
CA ALA A 148 8.93 1.69 9.08
C ALA A 148 7.63 0.95 9.43
N PHE A 149 6.62 1.01 8.56
CA PHE A 149 5.38 0.25 8.72
C PHE A 149 5.61 -1.25 8.56
N CYS A 150 6.40 -1.67 7.57
CA CYS A 150 6.71 -3.07 7.34
C CYS A 150 7.43 -3.71 8.53
N LYS A 151 8.31 -2.96 9.22
CA LYS A 151 8.97 -3.42 10.44
C LYS A 151 8.01 -3.65 11.60
N ARG A 152 6.87 -2.96 11.63
CA ARG A 152 5.86 -3.10 12.68
C ARG A 152 4.79 -4.14 12.38
N ARG A 153 4.85 -4.83 11.23
CA ARG A 153 3.96 -5.95 10.92
C ARG A 153 4.25 -7.13 11.83
N LEU A 154 3.18 -7.83 12.22
CA LEU A 154 3.27 -9.00 13.11
C LEU A 154 4.27 -10.07 12.62
N PRO A 155 4.31 -10.49 11.32
CA PRO A 155 5.31 -11.43 10.83
C PRO A 155 6.76 -10.98 10.99
N THR A 156 7.00 -9.67 10.88
CA THR A 156 8.36 -9.11 11.04
C THR A 156 8.77 -9.15 12.50
N ILE A 157 7.87 -8.82 13.41
CA ILE A 157 8.11 -8.87 14.86
C ILE A 157 8.34 -10.32 15.31
N LEU A 158 7.59 -11.30 14.77
CA LEU A 158 7.83 -12.71 15.05
C LEU A 158 9.22 -13.18 14.65
N ARG A 159 9.74 -12.66 13.52
CA ARG A 159 11.12 -12.92 13.10
C ARG A 159 12.11 -12.27 14.08
N ASP A 160 11.87 -11.03 14.49
CA ASP A 160 12.77 -10.28 15.38
C ASP A 160 12.78 -10.88 16.79
N LEU A 161 11.65 -11.40 17.26
CA LEU A 161 11.52 -12.18 18.49
C LEU A 161 12.06 -13.64 18.36
N LYS A 162 12.59 -14.01 17.18
CA LYS A 162 13.11 -15.37 16.90
C LYS A 162 12.06 -16.49 17.05
N MET A 163 10.77 -16.15 16.98
CA MET A 163 9.69 -17.12 16.94
C MET A 163 9.52 -17.72 15.55
N ALA A 164 9.86 -17.00 14.51
CA ALA A 164 9.87 -17.44 13.12
C ALA A 164 11.25 -17.21 12.48
N GLY A 165 11.70 -18.14 11.64
CA GLY A 165 12.97 -18.00 10.93
C GLY A 165 12.92 -16.92 9.83
N ASN A 166 11.78 -16.78 9.15
CA ASN A 166 11.55 -15.84 8.05
C ASN A 166 10.20 -15.15 8.19
N CYS A 167 10.03 -13.98 7.55
CA CYS A 167 8.76 -13.26 7.53
C CYS A 167 7.64 -14.10 6.87
N LYS A 168 7.95 -14.93 5.85
CA LYS A 168 6.99 -15.84 5.22
C LYS A 168 6.45 -16.85 6.23
N LEU A 169 7.34 -17.56 6.93
CA LEU A 169 6.93 -18.51 7.97
C LEU A 169 6.12 -17.82 9.08
N GLY A 170 6.52 -16.58 9.44
CA GLY A 170 5.76 -15.77 10.39
C GLY A 170 4.34 -15.48 9.91
N ALA A 171 4.14 -15.15 8.64
CA ALA A 171 2.82 -14.92 8.05
C ALA A 171 1.98 -16.20 8.05
N ASP A 172 2.55 -17.33 7.65
CA ASP A 172 1.88 -18.64 7.69
C ASP A 172 1.43 -19.01 9.11
N MET A 173 2.28 -18.76 10.12
CA MET A 173 1.93 -19.01 11.53
C MET A 173 0.77 -18.13 12.02
N VAL A 174 0.72 -16.88 11.57
CA VAL A 174 -0.36 -15.94 11.89
C VAL A 174 -1.65 -16.39 11.24
N HIS A 175 -1.65 -16.74 9.95
CA HIS A 175 -2.83 -17.25 9.24
C HIS A 175 -3.42 -18.50 9.89
N HIS A 176 -2.57 -19.43 10.31
CA HIS A 176 -3.01 -20.64 11.00
C HIS A 176 -3.44 -20.38 12.46
N GLY A 177 -3.28 -19.14 12.94
CA GLY A 177 -3.73 -18.74 14.27
C GLY A 177 -2.90 -19.30 15.42
N HIS A 178 -1.60 -19.54 15.20
CA HIS A 178 -0.69 -20.01 16.25
C HIS A 178 -0.23 -18.88 17.18
N ILE A 179 -0.50 -17.62 16.82
CA ILE A 179 -0.02 -16.43 17.52
C ILE A 179 -1.16 -15.68 18.18
N ARG A 180 -0.89 -15.15 19.37
CA ARG A 180 -1.74 -14.19 20.06
C ARG A 180 -0.95 -12.93 20.46
N VAL A 181 -1.65 -11.83 20.52
CA VAL A 181 -1.12 -10.57 21.05
C VAL A 181 -1.96 -10.22 22.29
N GLY A 182 -1.35 -10.29 23.45
CA GLY A 182 -2.06 -10.25 24.72
C GLY A 182 -3.04 -11.42 24.86
N THR A 183 -4.32 -11.11 24.98
CA THR A 183 -5.41 -12.11 25.13
C THR A 183 -6.04 -12.52 23.80
N THR A 184 -5.84 -11.75 22.72
CA THR A 184 -6.52 -11.92 21.44
C THR A 184 -5.67 -12.71 20.46
N GLN A 185 -6.29 -13.73 19.82
CA GLN A 185 -5.71 -14.42 18.68
C GLN A 185 -5.80 -13.54 17.44
N ILE A 186 -4.68 -13.36 16.74
CA ILE A 186 -4.63 -12.58 15.50
C ILE A 186 -4.32 -13.51 14.34
N ARG A 187 -5.13 -13.41 13.28
CA ARG A 187 -4.97 -14.18 12.04
C ARG A 187 -4.60 -13.31 10.84
N ASP A 188 -4.57 -11.99 11.02
CA ASP A 188 -4.21 -11.05 9.97
C ASP A 188 -2.72 -10.72 10.04
N PRO A 189 -1.91 -11.10 9.03
CA PRO A 189 -0.49 -10.76 8.96
C PRO A 189 -0.25 -9.26 8.72
N ALA A 190 -1.25 -8.53 8.26
CA ALA A 190 -1.16 -7.07 8.08
C ALA A 190 -1.27 -6.30 9.41
N PHE A 191 -1.56 -6.97 10.52
CA PHE A 191 -1.66 -6.35 11.82
C PHE A 191 -0.35 -5.63 12.22
N LEU A 192 -0.47 -4.34 12.56
CA LEU A 192 0.63 -3.52 13.02
C LEU A 192 0.69 -3.55 14.55
N VAL A 193 1.79 -4.01 15.09
CA VAL A 193 2.00 -4.11 16.55
C VAL A 193 2.53 -2.78 17.07
N PRO A 194 1.79 -2.07 17.96
CA PRO A 194 2.30 -0.87 18.62
C PRO A 194 3.45 -1.22 19.56
N ARG A 195 4.29 -0.24 19.87
CA ARG A 195 5.50 -0.43 20.70
C ARG A 195 5.24 -1.11 22.04
N GLY A 196 4.14 -0.79 22.70
CA GLY A 196 3.81 -1.38 24.01
C GLY A 196 3.26 -2.81 23.94
N LEU A 197 2.99 -3.36 22.76
CA LEU A 197 2.47 -4.72 22.60
C LEU A 197 3.51 -5.74 22.13
N ASP A 198 4.75 -5.30 21.89
CA ASP A 198 5.83 -6.20 21.44
C ASP A 198 6.06 -7.36 22.43
N ASP A 199 6.09 -7.06 23.73
CA ASP A 199 6.32 -8.05 24.80
C ASP A 199 5.13 -9.00 24.99
N TYR A 200 3.95 -8.61 24.52
CA TYR A 200 2.73 -9.43 24.64
C TYR A 200 2.49 -10.38 23.45
N VAL A 201 3.40 -10.39 22.49
CA VAL A 201 3.34 -11.32 21.36
C VAL A 201 3.81 -12.70 21.82
N THR A 202 2.88 -13.66 21.90
CA THR A 202 3.15 -14.99 22.45
C THR A 202 2.43 -16.06 21.64
N TRP A 203 2.80 -17.33 21.91
CA TRP A 203 2.13 -18.47 21.31
C TRP A 203 0.71 -18.63 21.85
N MET A 204 -0.21 -19.03 20.97
CA MET A 204 -1.56 -19.40 21.38
C MET A 204 -1.51 -20.67 22.25
N PRO A 205 -2.23 -20.72 23.38
CA PRO A 205 -2.41 -21.96 24.14
C PRO A 205 -2.99 -23.04 23.23
N GLY A 206 -2.45 -24.25 23.30
CA GLY A 206 -2.88 -25.35 22.45
C GLY A 206 -2.31 -25.38 21.02
N SER A 207 -1.44 -24.43 20.66
CA SER A 207 -0.73 -24.45 19.38
C SER A 207 0.18 -25.67 19.27
N LYS A 208 0.03 -26.47 18.20
CA LYS A 208 0.89 -27.64 17.93
C LYS A 208 2.37 -27.24 17.78
N ILE A 209 2.63 -26.05 17.23
CA ILE A 209 4.01 -25.52 17.07
C ILE A 209 4.61 -25.26 18.46
N ARG A 210 3.84 -24.63 19.36
CA ARG A 210 4.28 -24.43 20.75
C ARG A 210 4.61 -25.76 21.42
N GLN A 211 3.72 -26.72 21.33
CA GLN A 211 3.93 -28.05 21.91
C GLN A 211 5.21 -28.71 21.38
N HIS A 212 5.47 -28.59 20.07
CA HIS A 212 6.69 -29.11 19.47
C HIS A 212 7.96 -28.40 19.98
N VAL A 213 7.92 -27.08 20.09
CA VAL A 213 9.04 -26.27 20.62
C VAL A 213 9.27 -26.58 22.10
N ASP A 214 8.22 -26.70 22.89
CA ASP A 214 8.31 -27.02 24.32
C ASP A 214 8.86 -28.45 24.54
N THR A 215 8.44 -29.41 23.69
CA THR A 215 8.99 -30.76 23.69
C THR A 215 10.48 -30.79 23.35
N PHE A 216 10.87 -30.05 22.29
CA PHE A 216 12.27 -29.95 21.87
C PHE A 216 13.16 -29.32 22.95
N ASN A 217 12.63 -28.30 23.67
CA ASN A 217 13.33 -27.64 24.75
C ASN A 217 13.26 -28.36 26.09
N ALA A 218 12.66 -29.55 26.14
CA ALA A 218 12.41 -30.31 27.38
C ALA A 218 11.64 -29.51 28.45
N LYS A 219 10.77 -28.57 28.02
CA LYS A 219 9.93 -27.73 28.89
C LYS A 219 8.50 -28.24 28.99
N ARG A 220 8.17 -29.34 28.28
CA ARG A 220 6.83 -29.89 28.31
C ARG A 220 6.64 -30.65 29.64
N ASP A 221 5.68 -30.17 30.40
CA ASP A 221 5.21 -30.89 31.58
C ASP A 221 4.26 -32.00 31.11
N ASP A 222 4.50 -33.27 31.53
CA ASP A 222 3.70 -34.42 31.14
C ASP A 222 2.25 -34.35 31.64
N TYR A 223 1.96 -33.47 32.59
CA TYR A 223 0.63 -33.19 33.12
C TYR A 223 -0.18 -32.13 32.38
N ASN A 224 0.39 -31.41 31.44
CA ASN A 224 -0.32 -30.45 30.60
C ASN A 224 -0.92 -31.15 29.37
N TYR A 225 -2.14 -31.64 29.50
CA TYR A 225 -2.98 -32.14 28.41
C TYR A 225 -3.66 -31.01 27.66
#